data_2289ca8fc16ae181800a1940c46b0548
#
_entry.id   2289ca8fc16ae181800a1940c46b0548
#
_cell.length_a   1.000
_cell.length_b   1.000
_cell.length_c   1.000
_cell.angle_alpha   90.00
_cell.angle_beta   90.00
_cell.angle_gamma   90.00
#
_symmetry.space_group_name_H-M   'P 1'
#
loop_
_entity.id
_entity.type
_entity.pdbx_description
1 polymer ?
#
loop_
_entity_poly.entity_id
_entity_poly.type
_entity_poly.pdbx_seq_one_letter_code
_entity_poly.pdbx_strand_id
1 'polypeptide(L)'
;MIEWTTPTIPIRIRGAAVMAPNVKVLLTFAQGGYKLTVEPRNLQATEDGVTGEVDFTQLESGGFHAGYAKVQANVVDSNNLRAASKFATVCIGSNLLPEVVDYE
;
A
#
# COMPACT_ATOMS: atom_id res chain seq x y z
N MET A 1 -6.90 8.83 1.52
CA MET A 1 -7.86 7.70 1.29
C MET A 1 -9.10 7.93 2.12
N ILE A 2 -10.25 7.65 1.56
CA ILE A 2 -11.52 7.66 2.31
C ILE A 2 -11.89 6.21 2.62
N GLU A 3 -12.26 5.91 3.87
CA GLU A 3 -12.69 4.57 4.28
C GLU A 3 -13.93 4.11 3.50
N TRP A 4 -14.06 2.81 3.30
CA TRP A 4 -15.16 2.15 2.56
C TRP A 4 -15.26 2.52 1.09
N THR A 5 -14.19 3.02 0.47
CA THR A 5 -14.14 3.31 -0.96
C THR A 5 -13.15 2.37 -1.66
N THR A 6 -13.03 2.51 -2.97
CA THR A 6 -12.12 1.72 -3.78
C THR A 6 -11.03 2.59 -4.39
N PRO A 7 -10.14 3.17 -3.57
CA PRO A 7 -9.14 4.08 -4.07
C PRO A 7 -8.01 3.33 -4.79
N THR A 8 -7.42 4.03 -5.77
CA THR A 8 -6.12 3.67 -6.32
C THR A 8 -5.11 4.67 -5.80
N ILE A 9 -4.14 4.20 -5.06
CA ILE A 9 -3.13 5.06 -4.43
C ILE A 9 -1.82 4.93 -5.20
N PRO A 10 -1.30 6.03 -5.77
CA PRO A 10 0.04 6.01 -6.35
C PRO A 10 1.07 5.87 -5.25
N ILE A 11 2.10 5.05 -5.53
CA ILE A 11 3.19 4.82 -4.60
C ILE A 11 4.52 5.09 -5.28
N ARG A 12 5.51 5.47 -4.47
CA ARG A 12 6.88 5.61 -4.91
C ARG A 12 7.79 4.99 -3.87
N ILE A 13 8.64 4.08 -4.32
CA ILE A 13 9.62 3.41 -3.45
C ILE A 13 10.99 3.73 -3.98
N ARG A 14 11.84 4.30 -3.12
CA ARG A 14 13.22 4.66 -3.45
C ARG A 14 14.18 3.66 -2.82
N GLY A 15 15.28 3.41 -3.51
CA GLY A 15 16.38 2.62 -3.00
C GLY A 15 16.87 1.57 -4.01
N ALA A 16 18.10 1.11 -3.79
CA ALA A 16 18.73 0.14 -4.67
C ALA A 16 18.05 -1.23 -4.64
N ALA A 17 17.53 -1.65 -3.49
CA ALA A 17 16.92 -2.97 -3.33
C ALA A 17 15.73 -3.16 -4.26
N VAL A 18 14.88 -2.13 -4.43
CA VAL A 18 13.70 -2.21 -5.28
C VAL A 18 14.05 -2.12 -6.78
N MET A 19 15.23 -1.66 -7.12
CA MET A 19 15.71 -1.55 -8.50
C MET A 19 16.36 -2.84 -9.02
N ALA A 20 16.62 -3.81 -8.15
CA ALA A 20 17.19 -5.09 -8.54
C ALA A 20 16.18 -5.89 -9.39
N PRO A 21 16.66 -6.73 -10.34
CA PRO A 21 15.75 -7.55 -11.15
C PRO A 21 15.11 -8.65 -10.32
N ASN A 22 13.90 -9.06 -10.73
CA ASN A 22 13.18 -10.19 -10.13
C ASN A 22 12.90 -10.04 -8.63
N VAL A 23 12.55 -8.83 -8.21
CA VAL A 23 12.15 -8.57 -6.84
C VAL A 23 10.63 -8.62 -6.70
N LYS A 24 10.18 -9.06 -5.52
CA LYS A 24 8.78 -8.99 -5.10
C LYS A 24 8.63 -7.84 -4.11
N VAL A 25 7.67 -6.98 -4.37
CA VAL A 25 7.39 -5.80 -3.53
C VAL A 25 6.06 -6.00 -2.81
N LEU A 26 6.06 -5.81 -1.51
CA LEU A 26 4.87 -5.89 -0.67
C LEU A 26 4.73 -4.60 0.13
N LEU A 27 3.53 -4.05 0.18
CA LEU A 27 3.22 -2.88 0.99
C LEU A 27 2.29 -3.28 2.13
N THR A 28 2.67 -2.93 3.34
CA THR A 28 1.86 -3.18 4.52
C THR A 28 1.36 -1.85 5.08
N PHE A 29 0.04 -1.76 5.19
CA PHE A 29 -0.65 -0.62 5.80
C PHE A 29 -1.12 -1.04 7.18
N ALA A 30 -0.83 -0.25 8.20
CA ALA A 30 -1.15 -0.59 9.58
C ALA A 30 -1.74 0.61 10.31
N GLN A 31 -2.81 0.34 11.07
CA GLN A 31 -3.44 1.32 11.93
C GLN A 31 -4.05 0.58 13.12
N GLY A 32 -3.58 0.88 14.33
CA GLY A 32 -4.02 0.15 15.51
C GLY A 32 -3.75 -1.35 15.35
N GLY A 33 -4.77 -2.18 15.55
CA GLY A 33 -4.68 -3.63 15.37
C GLY A 33 -4.91 -4.10 13.93
N TYR A 34 -5.25 -3.21 13.01
CA TYR A 34 -5.54 -3.57 11.62
C TYR A 34 -4.28 -3.47 10.75
N LYS A 35 -4.00 -4.55 10.04
CA LYS A 35 -2.89 -4.60 9.08
C LYS A 35 -3.38 -5.19 7.76
N LEU A 36 -2.96 -4.59 6.67
CA LEU A 36 -3.27 -5.04 5.32
C LEU A 36 -1.99 -5.04 4.50
N THR A 37 -1.66 -6.18 3.91
CA THR A 37 -0.51 -6.31 3.01
C THR A 37 -1.01 -6.52 1.58
N VAL A 38 -0.52 -5.70 0.66
CA VAL A 38 -0.93 -5.71 -0.75
C VAL A 38 0.29 -5.68 -1.66
N GLU A 39 0.12 -6.22 -2.87
CA GLU A 39 1.11 -6.08 -3.94
C GLU A 39 0.73 -4.89 -4.83
N PRO A 40 1.66 -3.97 -5.09
CA PRO A 40 1.42 -2.91 -6.05
C PRO A 40 1.40 -3.45 -7.49
N ARG A 41 0.70 -2.76 -8.37
CA ARG A 41 0.67 -3.05 -9.81
C ARG A 41 1.31 -1.93 -10.61
N ASN A 42 1.55 -2.18 -11.89
CA ASN A 42 2.12 -1.19 -12.82
C ASN A 42 3.46 -0.61 -12.32
N LEU A 43 4.32 -1.49 -11.78
CA LEU A 43 5.63 -1.06 -11.33
C LEU A 43 6.47 -0.58 -12.50
N GLN A 44 6.99 0.62 -12.41
CA GLN A 44 7.83 1.23 -13.44
C GLN A 44 9.11 1.77 -12.79
N ALA A 45 10.25 1.46 -13.42
CA ALA A 45 11.55 1.94 -12.96
C ALA A 45 11.64 3.46 -13.09
N THR A 46 12.22 4.09 -12.08
CA THR A 46 12.58 5.49 -12.08
C THR A 46 14.08 5.62 -11.87
N GLU A 47 14.58 6.84 -11.83
CA GLU A 47 16.01 7.09 -11.65
C GLU A 47 16.54 6.53 -10.31
N ASP A 48 15.72 6.55 -9.26
CA ASP A 48 16.13 6.21 -7.89
C ASP A 48 15.27 5.12 -7.23
N GLY A 49 14.39 4.48 -7.99
CA GLY A 49 13.51 3.44 -7.45
C GLY A 49 12.46 2.97 -8.41
N VAL A 50 11.23 2.80 -7.93
CA VAL A 50 10.07 2.43 -8.74
C VAL A 50 8.84 3.23 -8.32
N THR A 51 7.91 3.38 -9.27
CA THR A 51 6.56 3.86 -9.00
C THR A 51 5.57 2.75 -9.31
N GLY A 52 4.41 2.80 -8.69
CA GLY A 52 3.35 1.83 -8.91
C GLY A 52 2.03 2.35 -8.35
N GLU A 53 1.06 1.45 -8.31
CA GLU A 53 -0.28 1.76 -7.85
C GLU A 53 -0.79 0.64 -6.95
N VAL A 54 -1.55 1.01 -5.94
CA VAL A 54 -2.20 0.07 -5.01
C VAL A 54 -3.70 0.31 -5.05
N ASP A 55 -4.46 -0.77 -5.25
CA ASP A 55 -5.91 -0.74 -5.26
C ASP A 55 -6.45 -1.35 -3.97
N PHE A 56 -7.52 -0.76 -3.45
CA PHE A 56 -8.23 -1.28 -2.30
C PHE A 56 -9.67 -1.60 -2.66
N THR A 57 -10.20 -2.67 -2.07
CA THR A 57 -11.65 -2.95 -2.08
C THR A 57 -12.33 -2.09 -1.02
N GLN A 58 -13.67 -2.00 -1.08
CA GLN A 58 -14.44 -1.31 -0.06
C GLN A 58 -14.17 -1.87 1.33
N LEU A 59 -14.15 -3.19 1.46
CA LEU A 59 -13.91 -3.85 2.74
C LEU A 59 -12.51 -3.60 3.27
N GLU A 60 -11.50 -3.62 2.39
CA GLU A 60 -10.11 -3.35 2.77
C GLU A 60 -9.94 -1.93 3.29
N SER A 61 -10.44 -0.93 2.58
CA SER A 61 -10.35 0.46 3.04
C SER A 61 -11.24 0.72 4.26
N GLY A 62 -12.33 -0.02 4.40
CA GLY A 62 -13.24 0.05 5.54
C GLY A 62 -12.67 -0.51 6.83
N GLY A 63 -11.56 -1.25 6.78
CA GLY A 63 -10.84 -1.69 7.98
C GLY A 63 -10.08 -0.58 8.69
N PHE A 64 -9.84 0.54 8.00
CA PHE A 64 -9.17 1.71 8.58
C PHE A 64 -10.19 2.66 9.20
N HIS A 65 -9.71 3.50 10.13
CA HIS A 65 -10.46 4.59 10.73
C HIS A 65 -9.88 5.93 10.29
N ALA A 66 -10.65 7.00 10.45
CA ALA A 66 -10.18 8.36 10.18
C ALA A 66 -8.91 8.65 11.01
N GLY A 67 -7.94 9.30 10.39
CA GLY A 67 -6.65 9.60 10.97
C GLY A 67 -5.52 9.16 10.06
N TYR A 68 -4.41 8.75 10.65
CA TYR A 68 -3.23 8.33 9.89
C TYR A 68 -2.98 6.83 10.05
N ALA A 69 -2.64 6.18 8.94
CA ALA A 69 -2.11 4.83 8.93
C ALA A 69 -0.63 4.89 8.54
N LYS A 70 0.14 3.90 9.00
CA LYS A 70 1.54 3.74 8.60
C LYS A 70 1.61 2.81 7.40
N VAL A 71 2.55 3.07 6.50
CA VAL A 71 2.82 2.19 5.37
C VAL A 71 4.31 1.89 5.31
N GLN A 72 4.64 0.64 5.04
CA GLN A 72 6.00 0.17 4.89
C GLN A 72 6.10 -0.76 3.70
N ALA A 73 7.17 -0.60 2.91
CA ALA A 73 7.47 -1.50 1.82
C ALA A 73 8.46 -2.57 2.27
N ASN A 74 8.23 -3.81 1.85
CA ASN A 74 9.20 -4.90 1.95
C ASN A 74 9.51 -5.38 0.53
N VAL A 75 10.78 -5.63 0.26
CA VAL A 75 11.28 -6.10 -1.02
C VAL A 75 12.06 -7.37 -0.79
N VAL A 76 11.72 -8.43 -1.53
CA VAL A 76 12.40 -9.72 -1.44
C VAL A 76 12.95 -10.07 -2.81
N ASP A 77 14.21 -10.47 -2.88
CA ASP A 77 14.83 -10.92 -4.13
C ASP A 77 14.74 -12.44 -4.31
N SER A 78 15.23 -12.94 -5.44
CA SER A 78 15.20 -14.36 -5.75
C SER A 78 16.06 -15.24 -4.83
N ASN A 79 16.96 -14.65 -4.04
CA ASN A 79 17.77 -15.32 -3.04
C ASN A 79 17.16 -15.24 -1.63
N ASN A 80 15.93 -14.77 -1.52
CA ASN A 80 15.22 -14.55 -0.25
C ASN A 80 15.88 -13.49 0.65
N LEU A 81 16.70 -12.61 0.10
CA LEU A 81 17.21 -11.46 0.83
C LEU A 81 16.12 -10.39 0.88
N ARG A 82 15.87 -9.87 2.06
CA ARG A 82 14.76 -8.98 2.33
C ARG A 82 15.24 -7.62 2.83
N ALA A 83 14.68 -6.57 2.27
CA ALA A 83 14.88 -5.20 2.72
C ALA A 83 13.54 -4.55 3.03
N ALA A 84 13.51 -3.62 3.98
CA ALA A 84 12.32 -2.89 4.36
C ALA A 84 12.59 -1.40 4.33
N SER A 85 11.59 -0.63 3.92
CA SER A 85 11.65 0.84 3.94
C SER A 85 11.41 1.39 5.35
N LYS A 86 11.66 2.68 5.52
CA LYS A 86 11.13 3.42 6.67
C LYS A 86 9.62 3.54 6.54
N PHE A 87 8.96 3.87 7.64
CA PHE A 87 7.51 4.10 7.64
C PHE A 87 7.20 5.43 6.94
N ALA A 88 6.14 5.41 6.14
CA ALA A 88 5.46 6.61 5.67
C ALA A 88 4.06 6.63 6.29
N THR A 89 3.32 7.70 6.09
CA THR A 89 1.94 7.81 6.59
C THR A 89 0.99 8.10 5.43
N VAL A 90 -0.24 7.62 5.59
CA VAL A 90 -1.34 7.93 4.70
C VAL A 90 -2.51 8.44 5.53
N CYS A 91 -3.16 9.51 5.06
CA CYS A 91 -4.32 10.09 5.73
C CYS A 91 -5.59 9.34 5.32
N ILE A 92 -6.39 8.95 6.31
CA ILE A 92 -7.66 8.26 6.13
C ILE A 92 -8.79 9.23 6.50
N GLY A 93 -9.71 9.46 5.58
CA GLY A 93 -10.90 10.28 5.83
C GLY A 93 -12.10 9.42 6.19
N SER A 94 -13.01 10.00 6.96
CA SER A 94 -14.26 9.35 7.36
C SER A 94 -15.23 9.23 6.20
N ASN A 95 -16.03 8.17 6.21
CA ASN A 95 -17.17 8.00 5.31
C ASN A 95 -18.46 7.96 6.14
N LEU A 96 -19.44 8.76 5.77
CA LEU A 96 -20.73 8.79 6.46
C LEU A 96 -21.55 7.53 6.27
N LEU A 97 -21.18 6.69 5.27
CA LEU A 97 -21.81 5.40 5.01
C LEU A 97 -20.76 4.29 5.19
N PRO A 98 -20.51 3.85 6.45
CA PRO A 98 -19.41 2.93 6.75
C PRO A 98 -19.82 1.46 6.52
N GLU A 99 -20.15 1.11 5.30
CA GLU A 99 -20.55 -0.24 4.92
C GLU A 99 -20.24 -0.50 3.44
N VAL A 100 -20.18 -1.76 3.07
CA VAL A 100 -20.04 -2.17 1.67
C VAL A 100 -21.33 -1.84 0.92
N VAL A 101 -21.18 -1.18 -0.23
CA VAL A 101 -22.32 -0.82 -1.09
C VAL A 101 -22.16 -1.50 -2.43
N ASP A 102 -23.14 -2.31 -2.79
CA ASP A 102 -23.24 -2.94 -4.10
C ASP A 102 -24.13 -2.12 -5.03
N TYR A 103 -23.84 -2.20 -6.32
CA TYR A 103 -24.63 -1.48 -7.31
C TYR A 103 -26.07 -1.96 -7.37
N GLU A 104 -26.28 -3.25 -7.16
CA GLU A 104 -27.60 -3.88 -7.15
C GLU A 104 -27.95 -4.47 -5.79
#